data_c61e4b96b5209acafebe4633df41e82e
#
_entry.id   c61e4b96b5209acafebe4633df41e82e
#
_cell.length_a   1.000
_cell.length_b   1.000
_cell.length_c   1.000
_cell.angle_alpha   90.00
_cell.angle_beta   90.00
_cell.angle_gamma   90.00
#
_symmetry.space_group_name_H-M   'P 1'
#
loop_
_entity.id
_entity.type
_entity.pdbx_description
1 polymer ?
#
loop_
_entity_poly.entity_id
_entity_poly.type
_entity_poly.pdbx_seq_one_letter_code
_entity_poly.pdbx_strand_id
1 'polypeptide(L)'
;MSKVIPINPTHDFKERSRQVLNDPGQRKNFRGAMDFLQAKRRAQFVDQEELQGLRELGSQIRRYSLANLPRLLELLETRLTANGVQVHWAQSPDEANAIALGIAQRVDAKRIIKGKSMVSEEIGFNHAMEAAGIEAFESDMGEYIVQLAGEAPSHIIMPAIHKTKQEIARLFADEVPGVSYTEDVDALIAIGRKVLRRKFADADIGLSGVNFCVAETGTLCLVENEGNGRMCTTVPKVHIAITGIEKVLEKLEHVPPLVSLLTRSATGQSVTTYVNMISGPRKPGEKDGPQEVHLILLDNGRTQAYADEELRATLQCIRCGACMNHCPVYARIGGHAYGTTYPGP
;
A
#
# COMPACT_ATOMS: atom_id res chain seq x y z
N MET A 1 -10.54 -15.30 -13.41
CA MET A 1 -9.65 -14.53 -14.29
C MET A 1 -9.97 -13.05 -14.12
N SER A 2 -9.11 -12.31 -13.46
CA SER A 2 -9.29 -10.88 -13.24
C SER A 2 -9.31 -10.15 -14.59
N LYS A 3 -10.39 -9.43 -14.89
CA LYS A 3 -10.48 -8.56 -16.06
C LYS A 3 -9.91 -7.18 -15.74
N VAL A 4 -8.63 -7.11 -15.38
CA VAL A 4 -8.02 -5.80 -15.21
C VAL A 4 -7.69 -5.25 -16.60
N ILE A 5 -8.33 -4.17 -16.95
CA ILE A 5 -8.09 -3.45 -18.20
C ILE A 5 -6.77 -2.68 -18.04
N PRO A 6 -5.78 -2.89 -18.93
CA PRO A 6 -4.57 -2.09 -18.89
C PRO A 6 -4.93 -0.62 -19.07
N ILE A 7 -4.60 0.19 -18.06
CA ILE A 7 -4.95 1.60 -18.03
C ILE A 7 -3.83 2.39 -18.71
N ASN A 8 -4.11 2.94 -19.90
CA ASN A 8 -3.24 3.94 -20.52
C ASN A 8 -3.64 5.33 -20.01
N PRO A 9 -2.84 5.99 -19.16
CA PRO A 9 -3.25 7.20 -18.46
C PRO A 9 -3.51 8.40 -19.38
N THR A 10 -2.92 8.43 -20.57
CA THR A 10 -2.90 9.62 -21.41
C THR A 10 -4.07 9.73 -22.39
N HIS A 11 -4.60 8.61 -22.90
CA HIS A 11 -5.59 8.64 -23.98
C HIS A 11 -7.04 8.68 -23.52
N ASP A 12 -7.37 8.13 -22.36
CA ASP A 12 -8.77 7.90 -21.96
C ASP A 12 -9.26 8.78 -20.78
N PHE A 13 -8.43 9.68 -20.26
CA PHE A 13 -8.79 10.50 -19.08
C PHE A 13 -10.10 11.27 -19.29
N LYS A 14 -10.27 11.91 -20.46
CA LYS A 14 -11.48 12.70 -20.75
C LYS A 14 -12.72 11.82 -20.81
N GLU A 15 -12.62 10.67 -21.44
CA GLU A 15 -13.74 9.73 -21.59
C GLU A 15 -14.13 9.13 -20.23
N ARG A 16 -13.16 8.62 -19.47
CA ARG A 16 -13.38 8.11 -18.11
C ARG A 16 -13.95 9.17 -17.18
N SER A 17 -13.46 10.41 -17.28
CA SER A 17 -14.01 11.53 -16.50
C SER A 17 -15.48 11.80 -16.87
N ARG A 18 -15.86 11.76 -18.16
CA ARG A 18 -17.24 11.94 -18.59
C ARG A 18 -18.15 10.82 -18.06
N GLN A 19 -17.69 9.57 -18.08
CA GLN A 19 -18.44 8.44 -17.56
C GLN A 19 -18.79 8.63 -16.09
N VAL A 20 -17.78 8.97 -15.25
CA VAL A 20 -18.01 9.22 -13.82
C VAL A 20 -18.88 10.47 -13.60
N LEU A 21 -18.70 11.54 -14.38
CA LEU A 21 -19.51 12.76 -14.24
C LEU A 21 -20.97 12.52 -14.57
N ASN A 22 -21.28 11.52 -15.39
CA ASN A 22 -22.64 11.11 -15.74
C ASN A 22 -23.25 10.13 -14.74
N ASP A 23 -22.49 9.66 -13.74
CA ASP A 23 -22.97 8.80 -12.66
C ASP A 23 -23.17 9.61 -11.35
N PRO A 24 -24.41 10.05 -11.05
CA PRO A 24 -24.68 10.83 -9.84
C PRO A 24 -24.48 10.02 -8.55
N GLY A 25 -24.65 8.70 -8.58
CA GLY A 25 -24.44 7.81 -7.43
C GLY A 25 -22.98 7.76 -7.04
N GLN A 26 -22.12 7.45 -8.00
CA GLN A 26 -20.68 7.39 -7.79
C GLN A 26 -20.11 8.76 -7.35
N ARG A 27 -20.56 9.85 -7.95
CA ARG A 27 -20.18 11.23 -7.55
C ARG A 27 -20.56 11.53 -6.10
N LYS A 28 -21.77 11.13 -5.68
CA LYS A 28 -22.23 11.32 -4.30
C LYS A 28 -21.35 10.53 -3.33
N ASN A 29 -20.99 9.29 -3.68
CA ASN A 29 -20.13 8.43 -2.85
C ASN A 29 -18.74 9.07 -2.66
N PHE A 30 -18.08 9.47 -3.74
CA PHE A 30 -16.77 10.13 -3.66
C PHE A 30 -16.85 11.42 -2.84
N ARG A 31 -17.81 12.28 -3.12
CA ARG A 31 -17.96 13.55 -2.40
C ARG A 31 -18.16 13.33 -0.91
N GLY A 32 -19.09 12.44 -0.54
CA GLY A 32 -19.36 12.12 0.86
C GLY A 32 -18.14 11.57 1.60
N ALA A 33 -17.40 10.68 0.94
CA ALA A 33 -16.18 10.11 1.49
C ALA A 33 -15.07 11.16 1.69
N MET A 34 -14.86 12.05 0.70
CA MET A 34 -13.87 13.12 0.82
C MET A 34 -14.24 14.13 1.91
N ASP A 35 -15.50 14.54 1.99
CA ASP A 35 -15.99 15.44 3.05
C ASP A 35 -15.79 14.82 4.44
N PHE A 36 -16.06 13.53 4.59
CA PHE A 36 -15.83 12.79 5.83
C PHE A 36 -14.35 12.75 6.23
N LEU A 37 -13.45 12.39 5.31
CA LEU A 37 -12.02 12.34 5.59
C LEU A 37 -11.44 13.72 5.90
N GLN A 38 -11.89 14.75 5.19
CA GLN A 38 -11.50 16.14 5.48
C GLN A 38 -11.98 16.59 6.87
N ALA A 39 -13.21 16.26 7.27
CA ALA A 39 -13.73 16.57 8.59
C ALA A 39 -12.93 15.88 9.69
N LYS A 40 -12.65 14.59 9.52
CA LYS A 40 -11.80 13.82 10.45
C LYS A 40 -10.40 14.41 10.58
N ARG A 41 -9.77 14.76 9.46
CA ARG A 41 -8.45 15.40 9.48
C ARG A 41 -8.47 16.76 10.21
N ARG A 42 -9.47 17.60 9.95
CA ARG A 42 -9.62 18.89 10.66
C ARG A 42 -9.72 18.71 12.18
N ALA A 43 -10.44 17.68 12.63
CA ALA A 43 -10.57 17.37 14.05
C ALA A 43 -9.25 16.94 14.71
N GLN A 44 -8.30 16.39 13.93
CA GLN A 44 -6.97 16.01 14.43
C GLN A 44 -5.97 17.15 14.49
N PHE A 45 -6.19 18.22 13.75
CA PHE A 45 -5.28 19.36 13.64
C PHE A 45 -5.99 20.65 14.02
N VAL A 46 -6.47 20.71 15.25
CA VAL A 46 -7.12 21.91 15.82
C VAL A 46 -6.08 23.02 16.05
N ASP A 47 -4.92 22.64 16.57
CA ASP A 47 -3.77 23.53 16.70
C ASP A 47 -3.01 23.62 15.39
N GLN A 48 -3.07 24.80 14.77
CA GLN A 48 -2.42 25.06 13.49
C GLN A 48 -0.90 25.27 13.62
N GLU A 49 -0.43 25.73 14.78
CA GLU A 49 0.99 25.90 15.05
C GLU A 49 1.66 24.51 15.22
N GLU A 50 1.04 23.62 15.99
CA GLU A 50 1.46 22.22 16.10
C GLU A 50 1.53 21.56 14.71
N LEU A 51 0.48 21.71 13.90
CA LEU A 51 0.44 21.14 12.56
C LEU A 51 1.59 21.66 11.70
N GLN A 52 1.83 22.97 11.71
CA GLN A 52 2.89 23.58 10.90
C GLN A 52 4.27 23.12 11.37
N GLY A 53 4.52 23.08 12.67
CA GLY A 53 5.76 22.57 13.24
C GLY A 53 6.03 21.10 12.88
N LEU A 54 4.99 20.24 12.97
CA LEU A 54 5.09 18.84 12.61
C LEU A 54 5.35 18.65 11.09
N ARG A 55 4.74 19.47 10.24
CA ARG A 55 4.98 19.45 8.77
C ARG A 55 6.39 19.89 8.41
N GLU A 56 6.90 20.91 9.07
CA GLU A 56 8.27 21.38 8.89
C GLU A 56 9.27 20.31 9.29
N LEU A 57 9.09 19.69 10.47
CA LEU A 57 9.92 18.59 10.92
C LEU A 57 9.88 17.43 9.94
N GLY A 58 8.70 17.00 9.50
CA GLY A 58 8.55 15.93 8.50
C GLY A 58 9.23 16.26 7.18
N SER A 59 9.12 17.53 6.72
CA SER A 59 9.79 18.02 5.52
C SER A 59 11.32 18.02 5.67
N GLN A 60 11.84 18.45 6.82
CA GLN A 60 13.27 18.43 7.11
C GLN A 60 13.81 17.01 7.10
N ILE A 61 13.15 16.07 7.78
CA ILE A 61 13.52 14.65 7.79
C ILE A 61 13.58 14.09 6.36
N ARG A 62 12.54 14.35 5.54
CA ARG A 62 12.48 13.84 4.17
C ARG A 62 13.52 14.48 3.25
N ARG A 63 13.74 15.79 3.35
CA ARG A 63 14.80 16.49 2.59
C ARG A 63 16.18 15.98 2.95
N TYR A 64 16.45 15.80 4.24
CA TYR A 64 17.71 15.24 4.70
C TYR A 64 17.94 13.84 4.15
N SER A 65 16.91 12.97 4.22
CA SER A 65 16.99 11.62 3.68
C SER A 65 17.28 11.62 2.18
N LEU A 66 16.61 12.47 1.41
CA LEU A 66 16.86 12.60 -0.03
C LEU A 66 18.25 13.18 -0.33
N ALA A 67 18.69 14.19 0.41
CA ALA A 67 20.04 14.75 0.22
C ALA A 67 21.16 13.73 0.47
N ASN A 68 20.90 12.71 1.28
CA ASN A 68 21.85 11.65 1.62
C ASN A 68 21.45 10.26 1.04
N LEU A 69 20.56 10.24 0.04
CA LEU A 69 19.93 9.02 -0.44
C LEU A 69 20.91 7.89 -0.79
N PRO A 70 21.99 8.11 -1.58
CA PRO A 70 22.91 7.02 -1.92
C PRO A 70 23.57 6.40 -0.65
N ARG A 71 24.11 7.23 0.22
CA ARG A 71 24.73 6.78 1.47
C ARG A 71 23.76 6.00 2.38
N LEU A 72 22.51 6.48 2.48
CA LEU A 72 21.49 5.84 3.30
C LEU A 72 21.04 4.49 2.74
N LEU A 73 21.00 4.36 1.43
CA LEU A 73 20.68 3.09 0.76
C LEU A 73 21.79 2.05 0.98
N GLU A 74 23.07 2.43 0.85
CA GLU A 74 24.19 1.55 1.15
C GLU A 74 24.20 1.10 2.62
N LEU A 75 23.94 2.05 3.55
CA LEU A 75 23.83 1.73 4.97
C LEU A 75 22.66 0.79 5.26
N LEU A 76 21.49 1.06 4.64
CA LEU A 76 20.29 0.23 4.78
C LEU A 76 20.57 -1.21 4.33
N GLU A 77 21.15 -1.39 3.13
CA GLU A 77 21.49 -2.71 2.59
C GLU A 77 22.46 -3.45 3.53
N THR A 78 23.51 -2.76 3.97
CA THR A 78 24.50 -3.32 4.92
C THR A 78 23.82 -3.82 6.20
N ARG A 79 22.94 -3.01 6.80
CA ARG A 79 22.25 -3.35 8.05
C ARG A 79 21.22 -4.46 7.87
N LEU A 80 20.42 -4.40 6.82
CA LEU A 80 19.44 -5.44 6.50
C LEU A 80 20.12 -6.79 6.24
N THR A 81 21.20 -6.80 5.46
CA THR A 81 21.96 -8.01 5.19
C THR A 81 22.56 -8.60 6.48
N ALA A 82 23.12 -7.75 7.34
CA ALA A 82 23.61 -8.18 8.65
C ALA A 82 22.48 -8.75 9.55
N ASN A 83 21.25 -8.28 9.39
CA ASN A 83 20.08 -8.78 10.08
C ASN A 83 19.49 -10.06 9.44
N GLY A 84 20.05 -10.54 8.31
CA GLY A 84 19.61 -11.73 7.59
C GLY A 84 18.53 -11.49 6.52
N VAL A 85 18.27 -10.24 6.15
CA VAL A 85 17.36 -9.88 5.05
C VAL A 85 18.14 -9.96 3.73
N GLN A 86 17.53 -10.56 2.72
CA GLN A 86 18.05 -10.58 1.35
C GLN A 86 17.56 -9.34 0.62
N VAL A 87 18.48 -8.45 0.24
CA VAL A 87 18.17 -7.20 -0.44
C VAL A 87 18.33 -7.37 -1.94
N HIS A 88 17.34 -6.93 -2.70
CA HIS A 88 17.30 -6.97 -4.15
C HIS A 88 17.05 -5.55 -4.68
N TRP A 89 17.69 -5.23 -5.80
CA TRP A 89 17.52 -3.98 -6.51
C TRP A 89 16.76 -4.21 -7.81
N ALA A 90 15.78 -3.40 -8.11
CA ALA A 90 15.01 -3.45 -9.32
C ALA A 90 14.92 -2.07 -9.97
N GLN A 91 15.32 -1.95 -11.23
CA GLN A 91 15.24 -0.71 -11.99
C GLN A 91 13.85 -0.48 -12.59
N SER A 92 13.12 -1.56 -12.86
CA SER A 92 11.83 -1.54 -13.54
C SER A 92 10.80 -2.43 -12.87
N PRO A 93 9.50 -2.26 -13.21
CA PRO A 93 8.43 -3.16 -12.79
C PRO A 93 8.68 -4.61 -13.18
N ASP A 94 9.16 -4.85 -14.41
CA ASP A 94 9.42 -6.20 -14.91
C ASP A 94 10.54 -6.88 -14.12
N GLU A 95 11.60 -6.15 -13.78
CA GLU A 95 12.70 -6.67 -12.97
C GLU A 95 12.24 -7.00 -11.54
N ALA A 96 11.44 -6.12 -10.90
CA ALA A 96 10.88 -6.38 -9.58
C ALA A 96 9.97 -7.62 -9.56
N ASN A 97 9.14 -7.77 -10.59
CA ASN A 97 8.27 -8.94 -10.75
C ASN A 97 9.09 -10.21 -11.03
N ALA A 98 10.15 -10.13 -11.85
CA ALA A 98 11.04 -11.26 -12.12
C ALA A 98 11.76 -11.75 -10.85
N ILE A 99 12.24 -10.82 -10.01
CA ILE A 99 12.84 -11.15 -8.70
C ILE A 99 11.84 -11.87 -7.81
N ALA A 100 10.63 -11.31 -7.65
CA ALA A 100 9.58 -11.91 -6.83
C ALA A 100 9.16 -13.29 -7.35
N LEU A 101 9.03 -13.45 -8.66
CA LEU A 101 8.71 -14.72 -9.31
C LEU A 101 9.83 -15.75 -9.10
N GLY A 102 11.09 -15.35 -9.22
CA GLY A 102 12.24 -16.21 -8.94
C GLY A 102 12.27 -16.73 -7.50
N ILE A 103 11.93 -15.86 -6.53
CA ILE A 103 11.77 -16.25 -5.11
C ILE A 103 10.62 -17.27 -4.99
N ALA A 104 9.47 -16.99 -5.59
CA ALA A 104 8.30 -17.86 -5.52
C ALA A 104 8.57 -19.24 -6.13
N GLN A 105 9.22 -19.30 -7.29
CA GLN A 105 9.58 -20.55 -7.96
C GLN A 105 10.58 -21.38 -7.13
N ARG A 106 11.57 -20.72 -6.52
CA ARG A 106 12.57 -21.40 -5.68
C ARG A 106 11.96 -22.14 -4.50
N VAL A 107 10.88 -21.62 -3.93
CA VAL A 107 10.18 -22.23 -2.79
C VAL A 107 8.92 -23.02 -3.21
N ASP A 108 8.72 -23.24 -4.50
CA ASP A 108 7.54 -23.90 -5.09
C ASP A 108 6.20 -23.28 -4.62
N ALA A 109 6.17 -21.97 -4.46
CA ALA A 109 4.99 -21.27 -3.99
C ALA A 109 3.85 -21.33 -5.00
N LYS A 110 2.65 -21.59 -4.51
CA LYS A 110 1.40 -21.58 -5.29
C LYS A 110 0.51 -20.41 -4.93
N ARG A 111 0.68 -19.85 -3.72
CA ARG A 111 -0.18 -18.81 -3.17
C ARG A 111 0.62 -17.73 -2.47
N ILE A 112 0.36 -16.50 -2.86
CA ILE A 112 0.91 -15.30 -2.23
C ILE A 112 -0.24 -14.52 -1.60
N ILE A 113 -0.14 -14.22 -0.30
CA ILE A 113 -1.07 -13.30 0.36
C ILE A 113 -0.42 -11.94 0.50
N LYS A 114 -1.13 -10.91 0.07
CA LYS A 114 -0.60 -9.56 -0.06
C LYS A 114 -1.25 -8.63 0.95
N GLY A 115 -0.43 -7.97 1.78
CA GLY A 115 -0.84 -6.79 2.52
C GLY A 115 -0.90 -5.59 1.59
N LYS A 116 -1.69 -4.60 1.92
CA LYS A 116 -1.85 -3.39 1.12
C LYS A 116 -0.51 -2.78 0.73
N SER A 117 -0.25 -2.68 -0.56
CA SER A 117 0.98 -2.13 -1.12
C SER A 117 0.73 -1.42 -2.43
N MET A 118 0.80 -0.09 -2.41
CA MET A 118 0.66 0.69 -3.64
C MET A 118 1.83 0.47 -4.62
N VAL A 119 3.01 0.07 -4.13
CA VAL A 119 4.15 -0.26 -5.01
C VAL A 119 3.89 -1.56 -5.75
N SER A 120 3.24 -2.55 -5.12
CA SER A 120 2.85 -3.77 -5.84
C SER A 120 1.78 -3.52 -6.90
N GLU A 121 0.88 -2.55 -6.68
CA GLU A 121 -0.06 -2.08 -7.71
C GLU A 121 0.67 -1.36 -8.86
N GLU A 122 1.66 -0.53 -8.53
CA GLU A 122 2.50 0.20 -9.49
C GLU A 122 3.18 -0.74 -10.49
N ILE A 123 3.63 -1.90 -10.04
CA ILE A 123 4.34 -2.87 -10.87
C ILE A 123 3.43 -3.94 -11.50
N GLY A 124 2.12 -3.88 -11.26
CA GLY A 124 1.18 -4.89 -11.76
C GLY A 124 1.44 -6.29 -11.19
N PHE A 125 1.84 -6.38 -9.93
CA PHE A 125 2.31 -7.60 -9.28
C PHE A 125 1.34 -8.78 -9.42
N ASN A 126 0.05 -8.57 -9.14
CA ASN A 126 -0.95 -9.65 -9.19
C ASN A 126 -1.01 -10.29 -10.59
N HIS A 127 -1.01 -9.45 -11.63
CA HIS A 127 -1.01 -9.94 -13.01
C HIS A 127 0.23 -10.76 -13.37
N ALA A 128 1.41 -10.29 -12.93
CA ALA A 128 2.65 -10.99 -13.18
C ALA A 128 2.68 -12.39 -12.52
N MET A 129 2.18 -12.48 -11.28
CA MET A 129 2.10 -13.75 -10.56
C MET A 129 1.03 -14.68 -11.15
N GLU A 130 -0.17 -14.18 -11.45
CA GLU A 130 -1.25 -14.94 -12.06
C GLU A 130 -0.88 -15.48 -13.44
N ALA A 131 -0.17 -14.69 -14.26
CA ALA A 131 0.35 -15.13 -15.55
C ALA A 131 1.35 -16.29 -15.44
N ALA A 132 2.03 -16.40 -14.30
CA ALA A 132 2.94 -17.50 -13.97
C ALA A 132 2.24 -18.69 -13.25
N GLY A 133 0.91 -18.64 -13.06
CA GLY A 133 0.13 -19.68 -12.41
C GLY A 133 0.18 -19.65 -10.87
N ILE A 134 0.59 -18.53 -10.29
CA ILE A 134 0.63 -18.31 -8.83
C ILE A 134 -0.56 -17.44 -8.44
N GLU A 135 -1.36 -17.90 -7.49
CA GLU A 135 -2.49 -17.12 -6.96
C GLU A 135 -1.98 -15.97 -6.08
N ALA A 136 -2.41 -14.75 -6.37
CA ALA A 136 -2.13 -13.55 -5.55
C ALA A 136 -3.42 -13.03 -4.92
N PHE A 137 -3.49 -13.05 -3.57
CA PHE A 137 -4.66 -12.62 -2.81
C PHE A 137 -4.43 -11.33 -2.06
N GLU A 138 -5.39 -10.41 -2.17
CA GLU A 138 -5.45 -9.22 -1.34
C GLU A 138 -5.99 -9.55 0.05
N SER A 139 -5.33 -9.06 1.08
CA SER A 139 -5.73 -9.29 2.48
C SER A 139 -6.34 -8.07 3.18
N ASP A 140 -6.15 -6.86 2.64
CA ASP A 140 -6.91 -5.67 3.05
C ASP A 140 -8.36 -5.81 2.59
N MET A 141 -9.33 -5.52 3.47
CA MET A 141 -10.74 -5.72 3.16
C MET A 141 -11.19 -4.90 1.94
N GLY A 142 -10.72 -3.67 1.81
CA GLY A 142 -11.05 -2.82 0.66
C GLY A 142 -10.42 -3.32 -0.63
N GLU A 143 -9.18 -3.80 -0.58
CA GLU A 143 -8.50 -4.39 -1.75
C GLU A 143 -9.10 -5.74 -2.13
N TYR A 144 -9.49 -6.57 -1.15
CA TYR A 144 -10.21 -7.81 -1.40
C TYR A 144 -11.55 -7.58 -2.11
N ILE A 145 -12.32 -6.56 -1.70
CA ILE A 145 -13.57 -6.19 -2.36
C ILE A 145 -13.34 -5.79 -3.82
N VAL A 146 -12.35 -4.96 -4.11
CA VAL A 146 -12.07 -4.55 -5.50
C VAL A 146 -11.48 -5.69 -6.33
N GLN A 147 -10.68 -6.58 -5.72
CA GLN A 147 -10.19 -7.80 -6.38
C GLN A 147 -11.35 -8.73 -6.77
N LEU A 148 -12.32 -8.97 -5.90
CA LEU A 148 -13.53 -9.74 -6.21
C LEU A 148 -14.34 -9.09 -7.33
N ALA A 149 -14.42 -7.76 -7.35
CA ALA A 149 -15.11 -7.01 -8.40
C ALA A 149 -14.34 -6.96 -9.74
N GLY A 150 -13.09 -7.42 -9.78
CA GLY A 150 -12.23 -7.32 -10.97
C GLY A 150 -11.85 -5.87 -11.30
N GLU A 151 -11.78 -4.99 -10.29
CA GLU A 151 -11.48 -3.57 -10.41
C GLU A 151 -10.12 -3.22 -9.82
N ALA A 152 -9.57 -2.07 -10.21
CA ALA A 152 -8.39 -1.50 -9.54
C ALA A 152 -8.80 -0.66 -8.32
N PRO A 153 -7.91 -0.48 -7.34
CA PRO A 153 -8.14 0.44 -6.23
C PRO A 153 -8.43 1.87 -6.73
N SER A 154 -9.49 2.51 -6.21
CA SER A 154 -9.82 3.88 -6.60
C SER A 154 -9.18 4.94 -5.71
N HIS A 155 -8.66 4.55 -4.55
CA HIS A 155 -7.98 5.43 -3.58
C HIS A 155 -6.85 4.68 -2.88
N ILE A 156 -5.71 5.34 -2.67
CA ILE A 156 -4.51 4.69 -2.07
C ILE A 156 -4.70 4.26 -0.61
N ILE A 157 -5.66 4.85 0.13
CA ILE A 157 -5.93 4.50 1.52
C ILE A 157 -7.23 3.70 1.65
N MET A 158 -8.26 4.01 0.87
CA MET A 158 -9.57 3.38 0.92
C MET A 158 -9.93 2.81 -0.46
N PRO A 159 -9.41 1.64 -0.84
CA PRO A 159 -9.50 1.11 -2.21
C PRO A 159 -10.91 1.03 -2.77
N ALA A 160 -11.87 0.56 -1.98
CA ALA A 160 -13.27 0.37 -2.35
C ALA A 160 -14.19 1.57 -2.03
N ILE A 161 -13.64 2.78 -1.89
CA ILE A 161 -14.39 3.99 -1.47
C ILE A 161 -15.56 4.36 -2.41
N HIS A 162 -15.56 3.86 -3.63
CA HIS A 162 -16.59 4.05 -4.63
C HIS A 162 -17.77 3.09 -4.50
N LYS A 163 -17.60 2.00 -3.73
CA LYS A 163 -18.64 0.97 -3.52
C LYS A 163 -19.58 1.34 -2.38
N THR A 164 -20.86 1.08 -2.59
CA THR A 164 -21.87 1.14 -1.53
C THR A 164 -21.94 -0.19 -0.78
N LYS A 165 -22.52 -0.16 0.42
CA LYS A 165 -22.79 -1.35 1.22
C LYS A 165 -23.61 -2.40 0.44
N GLN A 166 -24.60 -1.95 -0.33
CA GLN A 166 -25.46 -2.80 -1.14
C GLN A 166 -24.71 -3.50 -2.27
N GLU A 167 -23.81 -2.78 -2.94
CA GLU A 167 -22.96 -3.36 -3.97
C GLU A 167 -21.99 -4.41 -3.39
N ILE A 168 -21.42 -4.15 -2.23
CA ILE A 168 -20.56 -5.11 -1.53
C ILE A 168 -21.36 -6.35 -1.11
N ALA A 169 -22.59 -6.16 -0.59
CA ALA A 169 -23.47 -7.26 -0.21
C ALA A 169 -23.82 -8.20 -1.36
N ARG A 170 -24.12 -7.62 -2.54
CA ARG A 170 -24.36 -8.39 -3.78
C ARG A 170 -23.09 -9.11 -4.23
N LEU A 171 -21.98 -8.40 -4.30
CA LEU A 171 -20.70 -8.97 -4.69
C LEU A 171 -20.32 -10.18 -3.84
N PHE A 172 -20.50 -10.11 -2.50
CA PHE A 172 -20.21 -11.23 -1.62
C PHE A 172 -21.17 -12.41 -1.81
N ALA A 173 -22.46 -12.14 -2.07
CA ALA A 173 -23.42 -13.19 -2.37
C ALA A 173 -23.14 -13.90 -3.69
N ASP A 174 -22.65 -13.16 -4.68
CA ASP A 174 -22.40 -13.68 -6.03
C ASP A 174 -21.04 -14.42 -6.12
N GLU A 175 -19.99 -13.88 -5.48
CA GLU A 175 -18.61 -14.35 -5.66
C GLU A 175 -18.07 -15.23 -4.50
N VAL A 176 -18.68 -15.17 -3.31
CA VAL A 176 -18.19 -15.96 -2.16
C VAL A 176 -19.07 -17.19 -1.94
N PRO A 177 -18.55 -18.41 -2.14
CA PRO A 177 -19.35 -19.62 -2.04
C PRO A 177 -20.05 -19.80 -0.69
N GLY A 178 -21.36 -20.05 -0.73
CA GLY A 178 -22.17 -20.31 0.45
C GLY A 178 -22.54 -19.08 1.27
N VAL A 179 -22.39 -17.90 0.69
CA VAL A 179 -22.81 -16.62 1.28
C VAL A 179 -24.16 -16.19 0.72
N SER A 180 -25.10 -15.85 1.60
CA SER A 180 -26.38 -15.23 1.22
C SER A 180 -26.29 -13.72 1.33
N TYR A 181 -27.12 -13.02 0.55
CA TYR A 181 -27.20 -11.56 0.59
C TYR A 181 -27.53 -11.03 1.99
N THR A 182 -26.73 -10.09 2.45
CA THR A 182 -26.95 -9.37 3.72
C THR A 182 -26.40 -7.96 3.62
N GLU A 183 -27.12 -6.99 4.18
CA GLU A 183 -26.65 -5.61 4.32
C GLU A 183 -26.13 -5.30 5.74
N ASP A 184 -26.10 -6.29 6.61
CA ASP A 184 -25.50 -6.16 7.92
C ASP A 184 -23.97 -6.04 7.78
N VAL A 185 -23.42 -4.90 8.24
CA VAL A 185 -22.00 -4.57 8.09
C VAL A 185 -21.12 -5.55 8.87
N ASP A 186 -21.55 -5.94 10.08
CA ASP A 186 -20.78 -6.85 10.92
C ASP A 186 -20.76 -8.26 10.30
N ALA A 187 -21.88 -8.69 9.70
CA ALA A 187 -21.94 -9.94 8.95
C ALA A 187 -21.04 -9.91 7.72
N LEU A 188 -21.02 -8.82 6.94
CA LEU A 188 -20.12 -8.67 5.80
C LEU A 188 -18.64 -8.71 6.22
N ILE A 189 -18.28 -8.05 7.30
CA ILE A 189 -16.93 -8.09 7.87
C ILE A 189 -16.58 -9.52 8.31
N ALA A 190 -17.50 -10.22 8.97
CA ALA A 190 -17.29 -11.58 9.42
C ALA A 190 -17.08 -12.57 8.25
N ILE A 191 -17.80 -12.39 7.15
CA ILE A 191 -17.63 -13.18 5.91
C ILE A 191 -16.22 -12.99 5.36
N GLY A 192 -15.81 -11.74 5.11
CA GLY A 192 -14.47 -11.44 4.60
C GLY A 192 -13.37 -11.97 5.53
N ARG A 193 -13.51 -11.77 6.84
CA ARG A 193 -12.58 -12.31 7.84
C ARG A 193 -12.47 -13.83 7.79
N LYS A 194 -13.58 -14.55 7.62
CA LYS A 194 -13.59 -16.01 7.52
C LYS A 194 -12.86 -16.51 6.28
N VAL A 195 -13.06 -15.84 5.14
CA VAL A 195 -12.38 -16.17 3.88
C VAL A 195 -10.89 -15.90 4.01
N LEU A 196 -10.51 -14.67 4.40
CA LEU A 196 -9.11 -14.26 4.48
C LEU A 196 -8.31 -15.06 5.49
N ARG A 197 -8.92 -15.48 6.62
CA ARG A 197 -8.24 -16.35 7.60
C ARG A 197 -7.76 -17.67 7.00
N ARG A 198 -8.53 -18.27 6.11
CA ARG A 198 -8.10 -19.50 5.39
C ARG A 198 -6.98 -19.19 4.41
N LYS A 199 -7.10 -18.07 3.68
CA LYS A 199 -6.07 -17.63 2.73
C LYS A 199 -4.71 -17.39 3.42
N PHE A 200 -4.71 -16.83 4.63
CA PHE A 200 -3.48 -16.68 5.43
C PHE A 200 -2.87 -18.03 5.82
N ALA A 201 -3.70 -19.01 6.22
CA ALA A 201 -3.21 -20.31 6.62
C ALA A 201 -2.61 -21.11 5.45
N ASP A 202 -3.12 -20.87 4.24
CA ASP A 202 -2.74 -21.59 3.02
C ASP A 202 -1.65 -20.86 2.21
N ALA A 203 -1.22 -19.67 2.63
CA ALA A 203 -0.26 -18.87 1.89
C ALA A 203 1.19 -19.37 2.08
N ASP A 204 1.91 -19.51 0.98
CA ASP A 204 3.33 -19.88 0.96
C ASP A 204 4.22 -18.67 1.21
N ILE A 205 3.84 -17.52 0.61
CA ILE A 205 4.55 -16.25 0.69
C ILE A 205 3.61 -15.17 1.17
N GLY A 206 4.12 -14.31 2.07
CA GLY A 206 3.49 -13.03 2.41
C GLY A 206 4.20 -11.88 1.72
N LEU A 207 3.42 -11.01 1.08
CA LEU A 207 3.96 -9.78 0.49
C LEU A 207 3.46 -8.57 1.26
N SER A 208 4.35 -7.62 1.51
CA SER A 208 3.99 -6.32 2.09
C SER A 208 4.62 -5.15 1.37
N GLY A 209 3.99 -3.99 1.46
CA GLY A 209 4.66 -2.71 1.25
C GLY A 209 5.51 -2.33 2.46
N VAL A 210 6.23 -1.23 2.34
CA VAL A 210 6.98 -0.60 3.44
C VAL A 210 6.68 0.89 3.43
N ASN A 211 6.28 1.44 4.57
CA ASN A 211 6.08 2.88 4.70
C ASN A 211 7.42 3.62 4.81
N PHE A 212 8.34 3.09 5.61
CA PHE A 212 9.66 3.65 5.83
C PHE A 212 10.70 2.55 6.05
N CYS A 213 11.92 2.74 5.51
CA CYS A 213 13.07 1.90 5.79
C CYS A 213 14.05 2.69 6.66
N VAL A 214 14.43 2.18 7.83
CA VAL A 214 15.36 2.85 8.74
C VAL A 214 16.76 2.32 8.50
N ALA A 215 17.66 3.15 7.97
CA ALA A 215 19.01 2.75 7.60
C ALA A 215 19.90 2.42 8.83
N GLU A 216 19.77 3.19 9.91
CA GLU A 216 20.53 3.01 11.16
C GLU A 216 20.42 1.59 11.71
N THR A 217 19.21 1.01 11.70
CA THR A 217 18.89 -0.26 12.33
C THR A 217 18.66 -1.41 11.36
N GLY A 218 18.52 -1.12 10.06
CA GLY A 218 18.05 -2.12 9.09
C GLY A 218 16.63 -2.58 9.41
N THR A 219 15.70 -1.64 9.58
CA THR A 219 14.32 -1.94 9.99
C THR A 219 13.33 -1.46 8.93
N LEU A 220 12.38 -2.32 8.58
CA LEU A 220 11.25 -2.01 7.71
C LEU A 220 10.04 -1.66 8.56
N CYS A 221 9.46 -0.46 8.35
CA CYS A 221 8.30 0.02 9.10
C CYS A 221 7.04 -0.12 8.25
N LEU A 222 6.04 -0.82 8.77
CA LEU A 222 4.73 -1.02 8.15
C LEU A 222 3.64 -0.47 9.07
N VAL A 223 2.82 0.44 8.55
CA VAL A 223 1.70 1.08 9.25
C VAL A 223 0.39 0.52 8.74
N GLU A 224 -0.47 0.03 9.63
CA GLU A 224 -1.75 -0.56 9.27
C GLU A 224 -2.80 -0.46 10.38
N ASN A 225 -4.08 -0.76 10.06
CA ASN A 225 -5.18 -0.72 11.01
C ASN A 225 -5.88 -2.07 11.21
N GLU A 226 -5.77 -3.00 10.27
CA GLU A 226 -6.57 -4.24 10.24
C GLU A 226 -5.83 -5.46 10.80
N GLY A 227 -4.50 -5.39 10.91
CA GLY A 227 -3.64 -6.51 11.29
C GLY A 227 -3.32 -7.48 10.13
N ASN A 228 -3.82 -7.20 8.94
CA ASN A 228 -3.59 -7.99 7.74
C ASN A 228 -2.12 -7.93 7.26
N GLY A 229 -1.52 -6.75 7.25
CA GLY A 229 -0.09 -6.58 6.93
C GLY A 229 0.80 -7.33 7.92
N ARG A 230 0.50 -7.23 9.22
CA ARG A 230 1.17 -8.01 10.26
C ARG A 230 1.05 -9.52 10.02
N MET A 231 -0.13 -10.00 9.61
CA MET A 231 -0.32 -11.42 9.27
C MET A 231 0.51 -11.82 8.04
N CYS A 232 0.59 -10.99 7.00
CA CYS A 232 1.45 -11.25 5.83
C CYS A 232 2.93 -11.37 6.19
N THR A 233 3.39 -10.60 7.18
CA THR A 233 4.79 -10.58 7.60
C THR A 233 5.14 -11.62 8.67
N THR A 234 4.17 -12.42 9.14
CA THR A 234 4.37 -13.33 10.28
C THR A 234 3.99 -14.78 9.99
N VAL A 235 2.88 -15.02 9.27
CA VAL A 235 2.32 -16.37 9.08
C VAL A 235 3.05 -17.16 7.99
N PRO A 236 3.28 -16.61 6.78
CA PRO A 236 3.99 -17.33 5.72
C PRO A 236 5.45 -17.58 6.06
N LYS A 237 6.02 -18.63 5.48
CA LYS A 237 7.43 -18.99 5.69
C LYS A 237 8.41 -18.01 5.03
N VAL A 238 7.97 -17.36 3.96
CA VAL A 238 8.75 -16.36 3.21
C VAL A 238 8.00 -15.05 3.21
N HIS A 239 8.69 -13.96 3.52
CA HIS A 239 8.16 -12.61 3.43
C HIS A 239 8.93 -11.83 2.35
N ILE A 240 8.19 -11.24 1.41
CA ILE A 240 8.71 -10.31 0.41
C ILE A 240 8.17 -8.92 0.73
N ALA A 241 9.05 -7.99 1.02
CA ALA A 241 8.74 -6.57 1.14
C ALA A 241 9.11 -5.84 -0.15
N ILE A 242 8.23 -4.96 -0.67
CA ILE A 242 8.52 -4.15 -1.86
C ILE A 242 8.33 -2.67 -1.52
N THR A 243 9.32 -1.85 -1.88
CA THR A 243 9.24 -0.41 -1.64
C THR A 243 10.07 0.38 -2.63
N GLY A 244 9.74 1.66 -2.82
CA GLY A 244 10.57 2.58 -3.59
C GLY A 244 11.81 3.01 -2.80
N ILE A 245 12.92 3.25 -3.50
CA ILE A 245 14.19 3.67 -2.92
C ILE A 245 14.08 4.96 -2.11
N GLU A 246 13.08 5.79 -2.40
CA GLU A 246 12.84 7.06 -1.70
C GLU A 246 12.33 6.89 -0.26
N LYS A 247 11.92 5.68 0.16
CA LYS A 247 11.33 5.44 1.49
C LYS A 247 12.34 5.31 2.62
N VAL A 248 13.62 5.49 2.35
CA VAL A 248 14.66 5.41 3.37
C VAL A 248 14.63 6.62 4.30
N LEU A 249 14.87 6.37 5.59
CA LEU A 249 15.11 7.33 6.66
C LEU A 249 16.44 6.97 7.33
N GLU A 250 17.16 7.96 7.88
CA GLU A 250 18.43 7.67 8.54
C GLU A 250 18.21 6.95 9.88
N LYS A 251 17.37 7.54 10.76
CA LYS A 251 17.26 7.14 12.17
C LYS A 251 15.87 6.65 12.54
N LEU A 252 15.80 5.82 13.56
CA LEU A 252 14.54 5.34 14.10
C LEU A 252 13.68 6.48 14.68
N GLU A 253 14.29 7.48 15.28
CA GLU A 253 13.62 8.67 15.82
C GLU A 253 12.91 9.52 14.75
N HIS A 254 13.22 9.33 13.46
CA HIS A 254 12.54 9.99 12.36
C HIS A 254 11.15 9.39 12.04
N VAL A 255 10.87 8.18 12.52
CA VAL A 255 9.62 7.47 12.20
C VAL A 255 8.41 8.07 12.91
N PRO A 256 8.41 8.35 14.23
CA PRO A 256 7.21 8.82 14.94
C PRO A 256 6.61 10.12 14.37
N PRO A 257 7.39 11.18 14.04
CA PRO A 257 6.82 12.40 13.43
C PRO A 257 6.12 12.13 12.10
N LEU A 258 6.72 11.29 11.26
CA LEU A 258 6.16 10.94 9.95
C LEU A 258 4.93 10.05 10.07
N VAL A 259 4.90 9.10 11.01
CA VAL A 259 3.71 8.29 11.30
C VAL A 259 2.57 9.16 11.85
N SER A 260 2.86 10.11 12.72
CA SER A 260 1.86 11.07 13.23
C SER A 260 1.24 11.88 12.09
N LEU A 261 2.05 12.41 11.16
CA LEU A 261 1.55 13.09 9.97
C LEU A 261 0.72 12.16 9.08
N LEU A 262 1.20 10.93 8.88
CA LEU A 262 0.57 9.93 8.02
C LEU A 262 -0.85 9.61 8.51
N THR A 263 -1.01 9.17 9.75
CA THR A 263 -2.28 8.68 10.29
C THR A 263 -3.31 9.78 10.46
N ARG A 264 -2.91 10.93 11.00
CA ARG A 264 -3.76 12.10 11.19
C ARG A 264 -4.21 12.70 9.85
N SER A 265 -3.37 12.63 8.82
CA SER A 265 -3.69 13.13 7.46
C SER A 265 -4.48 12.14 6.62
N ALA A 266 -4.23 10.84 6.75
CA ALA A 266 -4.82 9.80 5.91
C ALA A 266 -6.27 9.51 6.29
N THR A 267 -6.50 9.13 7.53
CA THR A 267 -7.78 8.64 8.05
C THR A 267 -8.34 9.48 9.20
N GLY A 268 -7.62 10.53 9.63
CA GLY A 268 -7.99 11.35 10.78
C GLY A 268 -7.94 10.56 12.08
N GLN A 269 -6.93 9.70 12.24
CA GLN A 269 -6.65 8.97 13.46
C GLN A 269 -5.46 9.60 14.17
N SER A 270 -5.59 9.82 15.50
CA SER A 270 -4.48 10.33 16.32
C SER A 270 -3.29 9.36 16.32
N VAL A 271 -3.60 8.07 16.31
CA VAL A 271 -2.63 6.96 16.33
C VAL A 271 -3.17 5.85 15.41
N THR A 272 -2.29 5.10 14.77
CA THR A 272 -2.65 3.87 14.02
C THR A 272 -2.84 2.70 14.98
N THR A 273 -3.53 1.65 14.53
CA THR A 273 -3.70 0.43 15.34
C THR A 273 -2.38 -0.32 15.48
N TYR A 274 -1.61 -0.42 14.39
CA TYR A 274 -0.33 -1.14 14.39
C TYR A 274 0.76 -0.34 13.68
N VAL A 275 1.95 -0.32 14.28
CA VAL A 275 3.21 0.02 13.63
C VAL A 275 4.12 -1.19 13.78
N ASN A 276 4.32 -1.91 12.69
CA ASN A 276 5.15 -3.11 12.68
C ASN A 276 6.58 -2.71 12.32
N MET A 277 7.54 -3.17 13.11
CA MET A 277 8.97 -2.98 12.90
C MET A 277 9.60 -4.35 12.60
N ILE A 278 10.03 -4.55 11.35
CA ILE A 278 10.53 -5.82 10.85
C ILE A 278 12.01 -5.65 10.59
N SER A 279 12.85 -6.36 11.35
CA SER A 279 14.31 -6.25 11.25
C SER A 279 14.97 -7.44 10.55
N GLY A 280 14.28 -8.56 10.42
CA GLY A 280 14.84 -9.74 9.78
C GLY A 280 13.97 -10.99 9.90
N PRO A 281 14.47 -12.14 9.43
CA PRO A 281 13.80 -13.41 9.56
C PRO A 281 13.79 -13.91 11.00
N ARG A 282 12.98 -14.92 11.26
CA ARG A 282 12.88 -15.62 12.53
C ARG A 282 14.23 -16.16 12.97
N LYS A 283 14.61 -15.87 14.21
CA LYS A 283 15.85 -16.36 14.82
C LYS A 283 15.68 -17.79 15.37
N PRO A 284 16.77 -18.55 15.54
CA PRO A 284 16.74 -19.86 16.19
C PRO A 284 16.06 -19.77 17.57
N GLY A 285 15.07 -20.64 17.81
CA GLY A 285 14.31 -20.67 19.06
C GLY A 285 13.04 -19.80 19.08
N GLU A 286 12.84 -18.90 18.13
CA GLU A 286 11.59 -18.16 17.98
C GLU A 286 10.50 -19.06 17.37
N LYS A 287 9.25 -18.90 17.82
CA LYS A 287 8.13 -19.74 17.38
C LYS A 287 7.48 -19.24 16.09
N ASP A 288 7.43 -17.93 15.92
CA ASP A 288 6.70 -17.25 14.87
C ASP A 288 7.63 -16.46 13.95
N GLY A 289 7.13 -16.07 12.79
CA GLY A 289 7.81 -15.27 11.80
C GLY A 289 8.35 -16.07 10.62
N PRO A 290 8.65 -15.38 9.51
CA PRO A 290 9.16 -15.99 8.30
C PRO A 290 10.58 -16.53 8.49
N GLN A 291 10.89 -17.59 7.77
CA GLN A 291 12.24 -18.18 7.73
C GLN A 291 13.16 -17.35 6.84
N GLU A 292 12.59 -16.70 5.85
CA GLU A 292 13.30 -15.84 4.90
C GLU A 292 12.55 -14.51 4.75
N VAL A 293 13.31 -13.43 4.72
CA VAL A 293 12.81 -12.09 4.44
C VAL A 293 13.60 -11.49 3.27
N HIS A 294 12.87 -11.02 2.26
CA HIS A 294 13.42 -10.35 1.11
C HIS A 294 12.91 -8.92 1.05
N LEU A 295 13.79 -7.98 0.69
CA LEU A 295 13.42 -6.61 0.37
C LEU A 295 13.74 -6.33 -1.10
N ILE A 296 12.73 -5.90 -1.87
CA ILE A 296 12.92 -5.40 -3.22
C ILE A 296 12.85 -3.88 -3.20
N LEU A 297 13.98 -3.24 -3.50
CA LEU A 297 14.11 -1.79 -3.63
C LEU A 297 13.89 -1.42 -5.09
N LEU A 298 12.81 -0.70 -5.37
CA LEU A 298 12.38 -0.33 -6.71
C LEU A 298 12.78 1.09 -7.06
N ASP A 299 13.46 1.28 -8.18
CA ASP A 299 13.69 2.60 -8.79
C ASP A 299 12.47 3.09 -9.57
N ASN A 300 12.16 2.48 -10.68
CA ASN A 300 11.04 2.85 -11.57
C ASN A 300 10.91 4.36 -11.77
N GLY A 301 12.02 5.02 -12.19
CA GLY A 301 12.07 6.44 -12.48
C GLY A 301 12.29 7.35 -11.27
N ARG A 302 12.47 6.81 -10.06
CA ARG A 302 12.75 7.62 -8.85
C ARG A 302 14.10 8.30 -8.91
N THR A 303 15.10 7.67 -9.49
CA THR A 303 16.42 8.29 -9.73
C THR A 303 16.32 9.44 -10.74
N GLN A 304 15.45 9.35 -11.74
CA GLN A 304 15.20 10.45 -12.68
C GLN A 304 14.54 11.63 -11.97
N ALA A 305 13.50 11.36 -11.17
CA ALA A 305 12.86 12.40 -10.35
C ALA A 305 13.83 12.99 -9.30
N TYR A 306 14.74 12.16 -8.76
CA TYR A 306 15.76 12.62 -7.82
C TYR A 306 16.79 13.56 -8.49
N ALA A 307 17.18 13.30 -9.72
CA ALA A 307 18.12 14.12 -10.47
C ALA A 307 17.53 15.45 -10.92
N ASP A 308 16.22 15.53 -11.10
CA ASP A 308 15.51 16.73 -11.54
C ASP A 308 15.18 17.65 -10.34
N GLU A 309 15.57 18.92 -10.42
CA GLU A 309 15.39 19.89 -9.33
C GLU A 309 13.92 20.18 -9.02
N GLU A 310 13.04 20.19 -10.02
CA GLU A 310 11.60 20.43 -9.86
C GLU A 310 10.88 19.18 -9.35
N LEU A 311 11.21 18.01 -9.88
CA LEU A 311 10.54 16.76 -9.54
C LEU A 311 11.02 16.14 -8.23
N ARG A 312 12.24 16.45 -7.79
CA ARG A 312 12.82 15.88 -6.54
C ARG A 312 11.91 16.03 -5.33
N ALA A 313 11.20 17.15 -5.23
CA ALA A 313 10.28 17.41 -4.12
C ALA A 313 9.13 16.38 -4.04
N THR A 314 8.73 15.75 -5.14
CA THR A 314 7.69 14.73 -5.17
C THR A 314 8.07 13.48 -4.37
N LEU A 315 9.38 13.18 -4.29
CA LEU A 315 9.91 12.03 -3.52
C LEU A 315 9.82 12.23 -2.00
N GLN A 316 9.49 13.43 -1.51
CA GLN A 316 9.20 13.65 -0.09
C GLN A 316 7.86 13.03 0.34
N CYS A 317 7.03 12.63 -0.61
CA CYS A 317 5.69 12.11 -0.37
C CYS A 317 5.70 10.88 0.54
N ILE A 318 4.92 10.93 1.64
CA ILE A 318 4.74 9.83 2.60
C ILE A 318 3.51 8.96 2.29
N ARG A 319 2.85 9.19 1.15
CA ARG A 319 1.66 8.44 0.69
C ARG A 319 0.44 8.52 1.64
N CYS A 320 0.24 9.65 2.32
CA CYS A 320 -0.90 9.83 3.23
C CYS A 320 -2.25 10.05 2.55
N GLY A 321 -2.30 10.30 1.23
CA GLY A 321 -3.54 10.51 0.49
C GLY A 321 -4.26 11.83 0.72
N ALA A 322 -3.76 12.71 1.60
CA ALA A 322 -4.44 13.97 1.94
C ALA A 322 -4.63 14.90 0.73
N CYS A 323 -3.68 14.92 -0.22
CA CYS A 323 -3.80 15.69 -1.45
C CYS A 323 -5.01 15.28 -2.29
N MET A 324 -5.31 13.98 -2.38
CA MET A 324 -6.49 13.45 -3.09
C MET A 324 -7.77 13.84 -2.37
N ASN A 325 -7.80 13.72 -1.03
CA ASN A 325 -8.96 14.09 -0.23
C ASN A 325 -9.37 15.57 -0.40
N HIS A 326 -8.42 16.46 -0.72
CA HIS A 326 -8.64 17.88 -0.90
C HIS A 326 -8.68 18.33 -2.36
N CYS A 327 -8.37 17.44 -3.32
CA CYS A 327 -8.36 17.78 -4.72
C CYS A 327 -9.80 17.98 -5.26
N PRO A 328 -10.13 19.16 -5.81
CA PRO A 328 -11.47 19.41 -6.34
C PRO A 328 -11.81 18.56 -7.57
N VAL A 329 -10.81 18.08 -8.28
CA VAL A 329 -10.99 17.17 -9.42
C VAL A 329 -11.23 15.76 -8.92
N TYR A 330 -10.36 15.24 -8.06
CA TYR A 330 -10.48 13.88 -7.50
C TYR A 330 -11.82 13.69 -6.76
N ALA A 331 -12.27 14.66 -5.98
CA ALA A 331 -13.54 14.62 -5.27
C ALA A 331 -14.78 14.51 -6.19
N ARG A 332 -14.61 14.76 -7.49
CA ARG A 332 -15.68 14.68 -8.49
C ARG A 332 -15.65 13.41 -9.34
N ILE A 333 -14.43 12.90 -9.66
CA ILE A 333 -14.26 11.82 -10.64
C ILE A 333 -13.56 10.57 -10.06
N GLY A 334 -13.03 10.64 -8.83
CA GLY A 334 -12.34 9.52 -8.19
C GLY A 334 -11.02 9.13 -8.88
N GLY A 335 -10.40 8.06 -8.40
CA GLY A 335 -9.09 7.59 -8.86
C GLY A 335 -9.11 6.91 -10.22
N HIS A 336 -10.14 6.14 -10.52
CA HIS A 336 -10.22 5.35 -11.77
C HIS A 336 -10.10 6.22 -13.04
N ALA A 337 -10.64 7.45 -13.01
CA ALA A 337 -10.55 8.35 -14.15
C ALA A 337 -9.11 8.77 -14.49
N TYR A 338 -8.22 8.85 -13.48
CA TYR A 338 -6.81 9.17 -13.69
C TYR A 338 -6.05 8.04 -14.38
N GLY A 339 -6.42 6.78 -14.14
CA GLY A 339 -5.76 5.62 -14.73
C GLY A 339 -4.31 5.44 -14.28
N THR A 340 -3.98 5.92 -13.11
CA THR A 340 -2.66 5.77 -12.48
C THR A 340 -2.81 5.23 -11.08
N THR A 341 -1.79 4.51 -10.60
CA THR A 341 -1.74 4.02 -9.21
C THR A 341 -1.70 5.19 -8.22
N TYR A 342 -1.01 6.26 -8.58
CA TYR A 342 -0.85 7.46 -7.75
C TYR A 342 -1.46 8.69 -8.45
N PRO A 343 -2.73 9.04 -8.19
CA PRO A 343 -3.35 10.25 -8.73
C PRO A 343 -3.00 11.52 -7.94
N GLY A 344 -1.95 11.50 -7.15
CA GLY A 344 -1.34 12.60 -6.39
C GLY A 344 0.15 12.72 -6.68
N PRO A 345 0.88 13.61 -5.97
CA PRO A 345 2.32 13.76 -6.11
C PRO A 345 3.09 12.50 -5.72
#